data_2af17b4897ba7dcc37581e2e67dc2c01
#
_entry.id   2af17b4897ba7dcc37581e2e67dc2c01
#
_cell.length_a   1.000
_cell.length_b   1.000
_cell.length_c   1.000
_cell.angle_alpha   90.00
_cell.angle_beta   90.00
_cell.angle_gamma   90.00
#
_symmetry.space_group_name_H-M   'P 1'
#
loop_
_entity.id
_entity.type
_entity.pdbx_description
1 polymer ?
#
loop_
_entity_poly.entity_id
_entity_poly.type
_entity_poly.pdbx_seq_one_letter_code
_entity_poly.pdbx_strand_id
1 'polypeptide(L)'
;MNFLEQVRRRCPAYRPVNEVLGDLYTKVGRFEDGLNVDLSLTRTHPDDPYVWYNLGCSYSLTGRKDDAFAALGRAVDLGYADFEWFMKDDNLTSIRGDMRFFKLLLRMKP
;
A
#
# COMPACT_ATOMS: atom_id res chain seq x y z
N MET A 1 12.57 0.20 16.05
CA MET A 1 11.22 -0.36 15.83
C MET A 1 10.46 -0.68 17.11
N ASN A 2 11.13 -1.22 18.14
CA ASN A 2 10.43 -1.58 19.38
C ASN A 2 9.63 -0.43 20.00
N PHE A 3 10.21 0.76 20.05
CA PHE A 3 9.51 1.93 20.61
C PHE A 3 8.25 2.24 19.81
N LEU A 4 8.35 2.25 18.48
CA LEU A 4 7.21 2.56 17.62
C LEU A 4 6.13 1.47 17.71
N GLU A 5 6.53 0.20 17.81
CA GLU A 5 5.60 -0.91 17.99
C GLU A 5 4.85 -0.82 19.32
N GLN A 6 5.53 -0.39 20.37
CA GLN A 6 4.88 -0.14 21.68
C GLN A 6 3.86 0.99 21.60
N VAL A 7 4.21 2.08 20.92
CA VAL A 7 3.27 3.20 20.72
C VAL A 7 2.06 2.73 19.92
N ARG A 8 2.28 1.94 18.87
CA ARG A 8 1.18 1.40 18.06
C ARG A 8 0.23 0.52 18.90
N ARG A 9 0.76 -0.28 19.81
CA ARG A 9 -0.07 -1.11 20.70
C ARG A 9 -0.96 -0.27 21.61
N ARG A 10 -0.45 0.87 22.09
CA ARG A 10 -1.19 1.77 22.97
C ARG A 10 -2.17 2.67 22.22
N CYS A 11 -1.79 3.09 21.03
CA CYS A 11 -2.55 4.00 20.17
C CYS A 11 -2.64 3.45 18.76
N PRO A 12 -3.40 2.36 18.51
CA PRO A 12 -3.37 1.66 17.21
C PRO A 12 -3.90 2.48 16.06
N ALA A 13 -4.66 3.55 16.32
CA ALA A 13 -5.19 4.43 15.28
C ALA A 13 -4.29 5.66 15.01
N TYR A 14 -3.15 5.78 15.68
CA TYR A 14 -2.28 6.94 15.53
C TYR A 14 -1.52 6.86 14.19
N ARG A 15 -2.01 7.58 13.21
CA ARG A 15 -1.55 7.51 11.82
C ARG A 15 -0.04 7.74 11.66
N PRO A 16 0.59 8.78 12.26
CA PRO A 16 2.02 9.01 12.04
C PRO A 16 2.91 7.81 12.40
N VAL A 17 2.61 7.11 13.49
CA VAL A 17 3.35 5.92 13.88
C VAL A 17 3.11 4.78 12.89
N ASN A 18 1.87 4.59 12.47
CA ASN A 18 1.53 3.53 11.50
C ASN A 18 2.23 3.75 10.15
N GLU A 19 2.27 4.99 9.67
CA GLU A 19 2.97 5.31 8.42
C GLU A 19 4.46 5.01 8.51
N VAL A 20 5.11 5.43 9.60
CA VAL A 20 6.55 5.19 9.79
C VAL A 20 6.83 3.69 9.91
N LEU A 21 6.03 2.97 10.70
CA LEU A 21 6.20 1.52 10.85
C LEU A 21 6.01 0.78 9.54
N GLY A 22 4.99 1.11 8.77
CA GLY A 22 4.75 0.49 7.47
C GLY A 22 5.95 0.63 6.54
N ASP A 23 6.52 1.83 6.49
CA ASP A 23 7.69 2.13 5.69
C ASP A 23 8.93 1.36 6.16
N LEU A 24 9.16 1.33 7.47
CA LEU A 24 10.29 0.59 8.05
C LEU A 24 10.17 -0.91 7.82
N TYR A 25 8.98 -1.47 8.00
CA TYR A 25 8.75 -2.90 7.76
C TYR A 25 9.06 -3.28 6.31
N THR A 26 8.64 -2.46 5.37
CA THR A 26 8.94 -2.68 3.96
C THR A 26 10.45 -2.64 3.70
N LYS A 27 11.14 -1.66 4.26
CA LYS A 27 12.58 -1.48 4.06
C LYS A 27 13.41 -2.64 4.61
N VAL A 28 12.96 -3.25 5.71
CA VAL A 28 13.68 -4.39 6.32
C VAL A 28 13.14 -5.75 5.86
N GLY A 29 12.20 -5.80 4.93
CA GLY A 29 11.68 -7.04 4.39
C GLY A 29 10.61 -7.72 5.23
N ARG A 30 10.06 -7.06 6.24
CA ARG A 30 8.97 -7.59 7.07
C ARG A 30 7.62 -7.26 6.43
N PHE A 31 7.35 -7.87 5.28
CA PHE A 31 6.23 -7.49 4.42
C PHE A 31 4.86 -7.83 5.02
N GLU A 32 4.75 -8.93 5.78
CA GLU A 32 3.48 -9.27 6.45
C GLU A 32 3.14 -8.27 7.55
N ASP A 33 4.15 -7.81 8.29
CA ASP A 33 3.93 -6.77 9.30
C ASP A 33 3.51 -5.45 8.66
N GLY A 34 4.13 -5.10 7.53
CA GLY A 34 3.73 -3.94 6.74
C GLY A 34 2.31 -4.03 6.25
N LEU A 35 1.91 -5.21 5.77
CA LEU A 35 0.54 -5.47 5.32
C LEU A 35 -0.47 -5.23 6.45
N ASN A 36 -0.18 -5.71 7.66
CA ASN A 36 -1.07 -5.53 8.80
C ASN A 36 -1.25 -4.06 9.16
N VAL A 37 -0.17 -3.28 9.10
CA VAL A 37 -0.23 -1.83 9.31
C VAL A 37 -1.09 -1.16 8.25
N ASP A 38 -0.87 -1.49 6.97
CA ASP A 38 -1.63 -0.88 5.87
C ASP A 38 -3.11 -1.24 5.94
N LEU A 39 -3.44 -2.47 6.32
CA LEU A 39 -4.84 -2.84 6.56
C LEU A 39 -5.48 -1.98 7.64
N SER A 40 -4.75 -1.71 8.72
CA SER A 40 -5.25 -0.82 9.78
C SER A 40 -5.54 0.58 9.25
N LEU A 41 -4.65 1.11 8.40
CA LEU A 41 -4.80 2.44 7.83
C LEU A 41 -6.02 2.54 6.91
N THR A 42 -6.35 1.49 6.16
CA THR A 42 -7.55 1.51 5.32
C THR A 42 -8.83 1.55 6.14
N ARG A 43 -8.80 1.00 7.36
CA ARG A 43 -9.97 1.06 8.25
C ARG A 43 -10.18 2.44 8.87
N THR A 44 -9.09 3.13 9.19
CA THR A 44 -9.15 4.46 9.82
C THR A 44 -9.20 5.60 8.81
N HIS A 45 -8.67 5.38 7.60
CA HIS A 45 -8.59 6.40 6.54
C HIS A 45 -9.05 5.83 5.20
N PRO A 46 -10.33 5.37 5.10
CA PRO A 46 -10.83 4.65 3.93
C PRO A 46 -10.95 5.49 2.65
N ASP A 47 -10.89 6.83 2.78
CA ASP A 47 -11.04 7.74 1.63
C ASP A 47 -9.69 8.29 1.13
N ASP A 48 -8.59 7.86 1.71
CA ASP A 48 -7.26 8.33 1.32
C ASP A 48 -6.68 7.42 0.23
N PRO A 49 -6.46 7.92 -1.00
CA PRO A 49 -5.96 7.11 -2.09
C PRO A 49 -4.58 6.53 -1.83
N TYR A 50 -3.72 7.23 -1.10
CA TYR A 50 -2.36 6.75 -0.80
C TYR A 50 -2.36 5.58 0.16
N VAL A 51 -3.30 5.56 1.09
CA VAL A 51 -3.46 4.44 2.03
C VAL A 51 -3.79 3.15 1.26
N TRP A 52 -4.70 3.23 0.30
CA TRP A 52 -5.05 2.10 -0.55
C TRP A 52 -3.93 1.70 -1.50
N TYR A 53 -3.19 2.67 -2.02
CA TYR A 53 -2.01 2.42 -2.85
C TYR A 53 -0.97 1.62 -2.06
N ASN A 54 -0.65 2.05 -0.83
CA ASN A 54 0.31 1.35 0.03
C ASN A 54 -0.14 -0.07 0.36
N LEU A 55 -1.43 -0.27 0.59
CA LEU A 55 -1.99 -1.61 0.79
C LEU A 55 -1.77 -2.47 -0.45
N GLY A 56 -1.99 -1.93 -1.63
CA GLY A 56 -1.74 -2.63 -2.89
C GLY A 56 -0.28 -3.07 -3.02
N CYS A 57 0.66 -2.19 -2.64
CA CYS A 57 2.08 -2.53 -2.62
C CYS A 57 2.38 -3.68 -1.65
N SER A 58 1.81 -3.65 -0.46
CA SER A 58 2.01 -4.71 0.54
C SER A 58 1.44 -6.04 0.06
N TYR A 59 0.29 -6.05 -0.59
CA TYR A 59 -0.25 -7.27 -1.20
C TYR A 59 0.65 -7.79 -2.32
N SER A 60 1.20 -6.90 -3.14
CA SER A 60 2.15 -7.29 -4.19
C SER A 60 3.39 -7.96 -3.60
N LEU A 61 3.93 -7.39 -2.54
CA LEU A 61 5.13 -7.90 -1.88
C LEU A 61 4.89 -9.23 -1.16
N THR A 62 3.66 -9.55 -0.82
CA THR A 62 3.29 -10.80 -0.14
C THR A 62 2.69 -11.84 -1.09
N GLY A 63 2.74 -11.58 -2.40
CA GLY A 63 2.28 -12.54 -3.41
C GLY A 63 0.77 -12.63 -3.59
N ARG A 64 0.02 -11.67 -3.08
CA ARG A 64 -1.45 -11.65 -3.16
C ARG A 64 -1.91 -10.73 -4.30
N LYS A 65 -1.75 -11.21 -5.54
CA LYS A 65 -1.97 -10.40 -6.75
C LYS A 65 -3.40 -9.87 -6.89
N ASP A 66 -4.39 -10.71 -6.67
CA ASP A 66 -5.78 -10.31 -6.83
C ASP A 66 -6.16 -9.21 -5.82
N ASP A 67 -5.72 -9.37 -4.58
CA ASP A 67 -5.94 -8.37 -3.54
C ASP A 67 -5.18 -7.07 -3.85
N ALA A 68 -3.96 -7.20 -4.42
CA ALA A 68 -3.19 -6.04 -4.82
C ALA A 68 -3.95 -5.20 -5.86
N PHE A 69 -4.49 -5.84 -6.89
CA PHE A 69 -5.23 -5.12 -7.92
C PHE A 69 -6.54 -4.54 -7.39
N ALA A 70 -7.21 -5.22 -6.46
CA ALA A 70 -8.40 -4.67 -5.82
C ALA A 70 -8.06 -3.39 -5.04
N ALA A 71 -6.99 -3.40 -4.25
CA ALA A 71 -6.56 -2.23 -3.48
C ALA A 71 -6.10 -1.09 -4.39
N LEU A 72 -5.30 -1.40 -5.43
CA LEU A 72 -4.82 -0.39 -6.37
C LEU A 72 -5.98 0.22 -7.17
N GLY A 73 -6.96 -0.60 -7.55
CA GLY A 73 -8.18 -0.11 -8.20
C GLY A 73 -8.94 0.87 -7.31
N ARG A 74 -9.05 0.57 -6.02
CA ARG A 74 -9.66 1.47 -5.04
C ARG A 74 -8.89 2.78 -4.95
N ALA A 75 -7.56 2.72 -4.93
CA ALA A 75 -6.72 3.91 -4.91
C ALA A 75 -7.00 4.82 -6.11
N VAL A 76 -7.07 4.22 -7.31
CA VAL A 76 -7.37 4.97 -8.55
C VAL A 76 -8.77 5.57 -8.48
N ASP A 77 -9.76 4.81 -8.00
CA ASP A 77 -11.13 5.31 -7.82
C ASP A 77 -11.18 6.53 -6.89
N LEU A 78 -10.29 6.58 -5.90
CA LEU A 78 -10.20 7.70 -4.96
C LEU A 78 -9.34 8.85 -5.45
N GLY A 79 -8.76 8.73 -6.65
CA GLY A 79 -8.01 9.82 -7.26
C GLY A 79 -6.50 9.65 -7.31
N TYR A 80 -5.97 8.46 -6.96
CA TYR A 80 -4.53 8.22 -7.14
C TYR A 80 -4.17 8.37 -8.62
N ALA A 81 -3.22 9.23 -8.92
CA ALA A 81 -2.88 9.59 -10.29
C ALA A 81 -1.38 9.77 -10.53
N ASP A 82 -0.53 9.31 -9.62
CA ASP A 82 0.92 9.40 -9.81
C ASP A 82 1.39 8.31 -10.77
N PHE A 83 1.13 8.55 -12.05
CA PHE A 83 1.41 7.63 -13.14
C PHE A 83 2.90 7.27 -13.22
N GLU A 84 3.77 8.25 -13.09
CA GLU A 84 5.22 8.03 -13.21
C GLU A 84 5.75 7.15 -12.08
N TRP A 85 5.31 7.42 -10.85
CA TRP A 85 5.73 6.61 -9.71
C TRP A 85 5.19 5.19 -9.81
N PHE A 86 3.92 5.04 -10.20
CA PHE A 86 3.29 3.72 -10.36
C PHE A 86 4.07 2.86 -11.35
N MET A 87 4.56 3.44 -12.44
CA MET A 87 5.31 2.71 -13.46
C MET A 87 6.65 2.17 -12.96
N LYS A 88 7.29 2.87 -12.02
CA LYS A 88 8.67 2.54 -11.60
C LYS A 88 8.78 2.05 -10.15
N ASP A 89 7.68 1.95 -9.41
CA ASP A 89 7.71 1.52 -8.02
C ASP A 89 8.14 0.05 -7.93
N ASP A 90 9.30 -0.20 -7.33
CA ASP A 90 9.86 -1.55 -7.21
C ASP A 90 8.96 -2.49 -6.40
N ASN A 91 8.13 -1.96 -5.52
CA ASN A 91 7.19 -2.76 -4.74
C ASN A 91 6.14 -3.44 -5.62
N LEU A 92 5.94 -2.97 -6.85
CA LEU A 92 4.95 -3.49 -7.78
C LEU A 92 5.58 -4.40 -8.84
N THR A 93 6.86 -4.73 -8.74
CA THR A 93 7.59 -5.52 -9.74
C THR A 93 6.90 -6.85 -10.05
N SER A 94 6.40 -7.56 -9.03
CA SER A 94 5.81 -8.88 -9.19
C SER A 94 4.49 -8.87 -10.00
N ILE A 95 3.80 -7.73 -10.06
CA ILE A 95 2.51 -7.61 -10.75
C ILE A 95 2.59 -6.78 -12.04
N ARG A 96 3.77 -6.24 -12.35
CA ARG A 96 3.93 -5.31 -13.49
C ARG A 96 3.62 -5.95 -14.84
N GLY A 97 3.83 -7.25 -14.98
CA GLY A 97 3.53 -7.98 -16.20
C GLY A 97 2.08 -8.43 -16.38
N ASP A 98 1.23 -8.19 -15.38
CA ASP A 98 -0.18 -8.57 -15.44
C ASP A 98 -0.98 -7.53 -16.23
N MET A 99 -1.92 -7.98 -17.05
CA MET A 99 -2.75 -7.10 -17.88
C MET A 99 -3.52 -6.07 -17.02
N ARG A 100 -3.87 -6.44 -15.80
CA ARG A 100 -4.58 -5.52 -14.88
C ARG A 100 -3.74 -4.31 -14.53
N PHE A 101 -2.41 -4.46 -14.48
CA PHE A 101 -1.50 -3.33 -14.25
C PHE A 101 -1.63 -2.31 -15.40
N PHE A 102 -1.60 -2.79 -16.63
CA PHE A 102 -1.76 -1.94 -17.80
C PHE A 102 -3.12 -1.22 -17.81
N LYS A 103 -4.18 -1.94 -17.45
CA LYS A 103 -5.52 -1.32 -17.37
C LYS A 103 -5.59 -0.21 -16.35
N LEU A 104 -4.92 -0.37 -15.20
CA LEU A 104 -4.84 0.71 -14.21
C LEU A 104 -4.06 1.93 -14.73
N LEU A 105 -2.97 1.69 -15.45
CA LEU A 105 -2.22 2.78 -16.09
C LEU A 105 -3.10 3.60 -17.03
N LEU A 106 -3.91 2.94 -17.84
CA LEU A 106 -4.82 3.63 -18.75
C LEU A 106 -5.85 4.48 -18.01
N ARG A 107 -6.33 4.01 -16.86
CA ARG A 107 -7.29 4.76 -16.04
C ARG A 107 -6.67 6.00 -15.40
N MET A 108 -5.37 5.96 -15.06
CA MET A 108 -4.65 7.09 -14.47
C MET A 108 -4.21 8.12 -15.50
N LYS A 109 -3.95 7.70 -16.72
CA LYS A 109 -3.45 8.59 -17.76
C LYS A 109 -4.54 9.57 -18.18
N PRO A 110 -4.25 10.89 -18.15
CA PRO A 110 -5.22 11.90 -18.56
C PRO A 110 -5.58 11.79 -20.04
#